data_f5d8cc8253a620f15dc296d06bc1474d
#
_entry.id   f5d8cc8253a620f15dc296d06bc1474d
#
_cell.length_a   1.000
_cell.length_b   1.000
_cell.length_c   1.000
_cell.angle_alpha   90.00
_cell.angle_beta   90.00
_cell.angle_gamma   90.00
#
_symmetry.space_group_name_H-M   'P 1'
#
loop_
_entity.id
_entity.type
_entity.pdbx_description
1 polymer ?
#
loop_
_entity_poly.entity_id
_entity_poly.type
_entity_poly.pdbx_seq_one_letter_code
_entity_poly.pdbx_strand_id
1 'polypeptide(L)'
;MVFIDEQRLHLGAEAEVWRGSWMGQSAIRKQRRNRSWRHPDLDDRLGRRRMIAEARLLVRLHRNGLNVPLLLDCDMYNQQLVMSHIQGKPLIEILNDSSISDDAVKDILNNTGQSIRMLHRQAVVHGVLSTNNIIITPQNEAVLIDFGLARIEYETELFGIDLHVLFEILGASHPHRK
;
A
#
# COMPACT_ATOMS: atom_id res chain seq x y z
N MET A 1 -19.84 11.99 -8.19
CA MET A 1 -19.32 11.12 -9.29
C MET A 1 -19.30 9.69 -8.78
N VAL A 2 -19.51 8.70 -9.64
CA VAL A 2 -19.67 7.31 -9.22
C VAL A 2 -18.46 6.52 -9.67
N PHE A 3 -17.85 5.76 -8.75
CA PHE A 3 -16.88 4.72 -9.07
C PHE A 3 -17.64 3.51 -9.63
N ILE A 4 -17.15 2.94 -10.72
CA ILE A 4 -17.74 1.75 -11.35
C ILE A 4 -16.90 0.56 -10.93
N ASP A 5 -17.48 -0.32 -10.09
CA ASP A 5 -16.82 -1.55 -9.62
C ASP A 5 -16.73 -2.58 -10.75
N GLU A 6 -15.55 -3.17 -10.94
CA GLU A 6 -15.32 -4.23 -11.92
C GLU A 6 -14.91 -5.54 -11.24
N GLN A 7 -13.94 -5.48 -10.33
CA GLN A 7 -13.38 -6.66 -9.68
C GLN A 7 -13.03 -6.36 -8.22
N ARG A 8 -13.48 -7.22 -7.29
CA ARG A 8 -13.00 -7.18 -5.91
C ARG A 8 -11.63 -7.84 -5.83
N LEU A 9 -10.62 -7.06 -5.44
CA LEU A 9 -9.24 -7.52 -5.30
C LEU A 9 -8.98 -8.13 -3.93
N HIS A 10 -9.56 -7.53 -2.88
CA HIS A 10 -9.29 -7.96 -1.50
C HIS A 10 -10.50 -7.71 -0.60
N LEU A 11 -10.73 -8.64 0.33
CA LEU A 11 -11.70 -8.51 1.41
C LEU A 11 -10.99 -8.71 2.74
N GLY A 12 -10.54 -7.60 3.33
CA GLY A 12 -9.86 -7.59 4.62
C GLY A 12 -10.79 -7.34 5.80
N ALA A 13 -10.25 -7.45 7.00
CA ALA A 13 -10.99 -7.15 8.24
C ALA A 13 -11.37 -5.67 8.38
N GLU A 14 -10.57 -4.75 7.81
CA GLU A 14 -10.76 -3.30 7.96
C GLU A 14 -11.37 -2.63 6.73
N ALA A 15 -11.13 -3.19 5.56
CA ALA A 15 -11.58 -2.62 4.29
C ALA A 15 -11.76 -3.69 3.23
N GLU A 16 -12.58 -3.40 2.26
CA GLU A 16 -12.60 -4.09 0.98
C GLU A 16 -12.00 -3.20 -0.11
N VAL A 17 -11.30 -3.83 -1.05
CA VAL A 17 -10.58 -3.16 -2.12
C VAL A 17 -11.12 -3.65 -3.45
N TRP A 18 -11.53 -2.70 -4.28
CA TRP A 18 -12.09 -2.94 -5.61
C TRP A 18 -11.24 -2.28 -6.68
N ARG A 19 -11.01 -2.98 -7.77
CA ARG A 19 -10.56 -2.37 -9.02
C ARG A 19 -11.79 -1.98 -9.84
N GLY A 20 -11.69 -0.86 -10.52
CA GLY A 20 -12.75 -0.38 -11.37
C GLY A 20 -12.33 0.86 -12.15
N SER A 21 -13.32 1.67 -12.48
CA SER A 21 -13.13 2.88 -13.27
C SER A 21 -13.61 4.12 -12.50
N TRP A 22 -12.79 5.17 -12.51
CA TRP A 22 -13.10 6.51 -12.02
C TRP A 22 -12.90 7.54 -13.13
N MET A 23 -13.96 8.19 -13.56
CA MET A 23 -13.91 9.17 -14.66
C MET A 23 -13.23 8.62 -15.93
N GLY A 24 -13.46 7.34 -16.26
CA GLY A 24 -12.87 6.68 -17.43
C GLY A 24 -11.41 6.21 -17.23
N GLN A 25 -10.83 6.41 -16.05
CA GLN A 25 -9.48 5.93 -15.73
C GLN A 25 -9.54 4.71 -14.82
N SER A 26 -8.62 3.76 -15.01
CA SER A 26 -8.48 2.61 -14.11
C SER A 26 -8.10 3.08 -12.71
N ALA A 27 -8.86 2.66 -11.72
CA ALA A 27 -8.71 3.12 -10.34
C ALA A 27 -8.96 2.00 -9.33
N ILE A 28 -8.51 2.23 -8.10
CA ILE A 28 -8.76 1.40 -6.94
C ILE A 28 -9.66 2.15 -5.98
N ARG A 29 -10.73 1.52 -5.54
CA ARG A 29 -11.57 1.98 -4.44
C ARG A 29 -11.28 1.14 -3.19
N LYS A 30 -10.93 1.81 -2.11
CA LYS A 30 -10.78 1.23 -0.77
C LYS A 30 -11.96 1.69 0.09
N GLN A 31 -12.87 0.77 0.38
CA GLN A 31 -14.07 1.01 1.19
C GLN A 31 -13.85 0.45 2.59
N ARG A 32 -13.98 1.28 3.63
CA ARG A 32 -13.90 0.80 5.00
C ARG A 32 -15.13 -0.03 5.37
N ARG A 33 -14.89 -1.05 6.22
CA ARG A 33 -15.92 -1.93 6.75
C ARG A 33 -16.14 -1.64 8.23
N ASN A 34 -17.42 -1.60 8.64
CA ASN A 34 -17.77 -1.47 10.04
C ASN A 34 -17.38 -2.75 10.80
N ARG A 35 -16.90 -2.59 12.02
CA ARG A 35 -16.52 -3.69 12.91
C ARG A 35 -17.63 -3.95 13.91
N SER A 36 -18.32 -5.09 13.79
CA SER A 36 -19.47 -5.46 14.63
C SER A 36 -19.15 -5.57 16.13
N TRP A 37 -17.88 -5.79 16.49
CA TRP A 37 -17.44 -5.91 17.89
C TRP A 37 -17.04 -4.57 18.53
N ARG A 38 -17.07 -3.48 17.77
CA ARG A 38 -16.74 -2.13 18.25
C ARG A 38 -17.99 -1.27 18.34
N HIS A 39 -18.04 -0.37 19.35
CA HIS A 39 -19.13 0.60 19.42
C HIS A 39 -19.19 1.43 18.11
N PRO A 40 -20.39 1.57 17.49
CA PRO A 40 -20.52 2.21 16.17
C PRO A 40 -19.90 3.60 16.07
N ASP A 41 -20.14 4.49 17.03
CA ASP A 41 -19.60 5.86 17.03
C ASP A 41 -18.06 5.89 17.13
N LEU A 42 -17.49 4.96 17.92
CA LEU A 42 -16.04 4.83 18.03
C LEU A 42 -15.43 4.30 16.72
N ASP A 43 -16.08 3.31 16.10
CA ASP A 43 -15.61 2.73 14.85
C ASP A 43 -15.65 3.76 13.71
N ASP A 44 -16.75 4.51 13.59
CA ASP A 44 -16.91 5.59 12.61
C ASP A 44 -15.82 6.67 12.79
N ARG A 45 -15.64 7.16 14.01
CA ARG A 45 -14.63 8.19 14.31
C ARG A 45 -13.20 7.74 14.01
N LEU A 46 -12.83 6.51 14.40
CA LEU A 46 -11.51 5.95 14.13
C LEU A 46 -11.31 5.67 12.65
N GLY A 47 -12.36 5.18 11.97
CA GLY A 47 -12.37 4.94 10.54
C GLY A 47 -12.08 6.21 9.75
N ARG A 48 -12.84 7.27 9.99
CA ARG A 48 -12.65 8.59 9.35
C ARG A 48 -11.26 9.15 9.63
N ARG A 49 -10.80 9.11 10.89
CA ARG A 49 -9.48 9.62 11.27
C ARG A 49 -8.34 8.92 10.50
N ARG A 50 -8.39 7.60 10.40
CA ARG A 50 -7.38 6.82 9.68
C ARG A 50 -7.44 7.10 8.18
N MET A 51 -8.64 7.17 7.60
CA MET A 51 -8.82 7.48 6.18
C MET A 51 -8.27 8.86 5.82
N ILE A 52 -8.55 9.89 6.65
CA ILE A 52 -8.01 11.24 6.44
C ILE A 52 -6.48 11.23 6.53
N ALA A 53 -5.91 10.49 7.49
CA ALA A 53 -4.47 10.39 7.64
C ALA A 53 -3.83 9.75 6.41
N GLU A 54 -4.40 8.64 5.91
CA GLU A 54 -3.98 7.95 4.69
C GLU A 54 -4.06 8.87 3.47
N ALA A 55 -5.19 9.56 3.28
CA ALA A 55 -5.39 10.49 2.17
C ALA A 55 -4.36 11.63 2.18
N ARG A 56 -4.15 12.28 3.34
CA ARG A 56 -3.16 13.36 3.50
C ARG A 56 -1.74 12.88 3.25
N LEU A 57 -1.43 11.67 3.70
CA LEU A 57 -0.11 11.08 3.51
C LEU A 57 0.16 10.78 2.04
N LEU A 58 -0.78 10.17 1.32
CA LEU A 58 -0.66 9.92 -0.12
C LEU A 58 -0.40 11.21 -0.90
N VAL A 59 -1.17 12.28 -0.63
CA VAL A 59 -0.96 13.59 -1.27
C VAL A 59 0.43 14.16 -0.95
N ARG A 60 0.89 14.06 0.31
CA ARG A 60 2.21 14.54 0.72
C ARG A 60 3.33 13.77 0.02
N LEU A 61 3.25 12.43 0.04
CA LEU A 61 4.28 11.58 -0.56
C LEU A 61 4.38 11.80 -2.07
N HIS A 62 3.24 11.88 -2.76
CA HIS A 62 3.19 12.16 -4.19
C HIS A 62 3.78 13.53 -4.53
N ARG A 63 3.45 14.60 -3.76
CA ARG A 63 4.02 15.94 -3.94
C ARG A 63 5.53 15.98 -3.72
N ASN A 64 6.06 15.10 -2.89
CA ASN A 64 7.49 14.97 -2.61
C ASN A 64 8.21 14.01 -3.59
N GLY A 65 7.54 13.61 -4.67
CA GLY A 65 8.12 12.82 -5.74
C GLY A 65 8.26 11.31 -5.45
N LEU A 66 7.57 10.79 -4.41
CA LEU A 66 7.51 9.35 -4.22
C LEU A 66 6.52 8.72 -5.20
N ASN A 67 6.90 7.59 -5.75
CA ASN A 67 6.02 6.78 -6.59
C ASN A 67 5.06 5.99 -5.68
N VAL A 68 3.89 6.57 -5.45
CA VAL A 68 2.78 6.02 -4.65
C VAL A 68 1.46 6.24 -5.40
N PRO A 69 0.39 5.51 -5.09
CA PRO A 69 -0.91 5.75 -5.72
C PRO A 69 -1.36 7.20 -5.57
N LEU A 70 -1.81 7.79 -6.68
CA LEU A 70 -2.38 9.14 -6.69
C LEU A 70 -3.77 9.09 -6.06
N LEU A 71 -4.02 9.93 -5.06
CA LEU A 71 -5.36 10.10 -4.51
C LEU A 71 -6.25 10.82 -5.53
N LEU A 72 -7.35 10.19 -5.94
CA LEU A 72 -8.32 10.72 -6.90
C LEU A 72 -9.55 11.28 -6.20
N ASP A 73 -10.03 10.60 -5.14
CA ASP A 73 -11.19 11.04 -4.37
C ASP A 73 -11.13 10.55 -2.92
N CYS A 74 -11.81 11.27 -2.03
CA CYS A 74 -11.92 10.93 -0.62
C CYS A 74 -13.35 11.24 -0.13
N ASP A 75 -14.21 10.24 -0.12
CA ASP A 75 -15.57 10.33 0.38
C ASP A 75 -15.62 10.05 1.88
N MET A 76 -15.73 11.14 2.65
CA MET A 76 -15.80 11.10 4.11
C MET A 76 -17.09 10.48 4.63
N TYR A 77 -18.18 10.62 3.88
CA TYR A 77 -19.49 10.12 4.30
C TYR A 77 -19.55 8.60 4.20
N ASN A 78 -19.14 8.06 3.04
CA ASN A 78 -19.11 6.63 2.79
C ASN A 78 -17.81 5.97 3.27
N GLN A 79 -16.87 6.71 3.84
CA GLN A 79 -15.55 6.23 4.27
C GLN A 79 -14.81 5.47 3.18
N GLN A 80 -14.73 6.05 1.99
CA GLN A 80 -14.02 5.47 0.85
C GLN A 80 -12.92 6.37 0.32
N LEU A 81 -11.83 5.75 -0.12
CA LEU A 81 -10.77 6.38 -0.90
C LEU A 81 -10.78 5.82 -2.32
N VAL A 82 -10.63 6.71 -3.29
CA VAL A 82 -10.37 6.32 -4.67
C VAL A 82 -8.96 6.78 -5.03
N MET A 83 -8.16 5.88 -5.57
CA MET A 83 -6.78 6.14 -5.93
C MET A 83 -6.44 5.53 -7.29
N SER A 84 -5.38 6.00 -7.93
CA SER A 84 -4.93 5.43 -9.21
C SER A 84 -4.59 3.94 -9.06
N HIS A 85 -4.95 3.16 -10.07
CA HIS A 85 -4.52 1.78 -10.18
C HIS A 85 -3.06 1.71 -10.64
N ILE A 86 -2.21 1.06 -9.86
CA ILE A 86 -0.84 0.79 -10.23
C ILE A 86 -0.80 -0.50 -11.05
N GLN A 87 -0.40 -0.39 -12.30
CA GLN A 87 -0.20 -1.56 -13.16
C GLN A 87 1.08 -2.28 -12.76
N GLY A 88 0.98 -3.59 -12.50
CA GLY A 88 2.11 -4.40 -12.09
C GLY A 88 1.67 -5.66 -11.34
N LYS A 89 2.65 -6.34 -10.76
CA LYS A 89 2.43 -7.53 -9.94
C LYS A 89 2.90 -7.27 -8.51
N PRO A 90 2.21 -7.79 -7.48
CA PRO A 90 2.74 -7.79 -6.12
C PRO A 90 4.12 -8.47 -6.07
N LEU A 91 5.02 -7.93 -5.25
CA LEU A 91 6.37 -8.48 -5.07
C LEU A 91 6.34 -9.97 -4.69
N ILE A 92 5.35 -10.40 -3.91
CA ILE A 92 5.17 -11.82 -3.55
C ILE A 92 4.99 -12.72 -4.78
N GLU A 93 4.28 -12.28 -5.81
CA GLU A 93 4.10 -13.05 -7.05
C GLU A 93 5.41 -13.14 -7.84
N ILE A 94 6.17 -12.04 -7.90
CA ILE A 94 7.48 -12.00 -8.54
C ILE A 94 8.46 -12.96 -7.86
N LEU A 95 8.49 -12.97 -6.53
CA LEU A 95 9.39 -13.83 -5.76
C LEU A 95 9.02 -15.32 -5.84
N ASN A 96 7.75 -15.64 -6.08
CA ASN A 96 7.26 -17.00 -6.26
C ASN A 96 7.43 -17.51 -7.71
N ASP A 97 7.71 -16.63 -8.66
CA ASP A 97 7.89 -16.99 -10.07
C ASP A 97 9.30 -17.50 -10.32
N SER A 98 9.44 -18.81 -10.43
CA SER A 98 10.73 -19.49 -10.70
C SER A 98 11.29 -19.20 -12.09
N SER A 99 10.50 -18.63 -13.01
CA SER A 99 10.98 -18.24 -14.35
C SER A 99 11.81 -16.95 -14.33
N ILE A 100 11.73 -16.17 -13.24
CA ILE A 100 12.50 -14.92 -13.08
C ILE A 100 13.89 -15.26 -12.53
N SER A 101 14.93 -14.80 -13.23
CA SER A 101 16.32 -15.04 -12.84
C SER A 101 16.67 -14.37 -11.50
N ASP A 102 17.64 -14.94 -10.78
CA ASP A 102 18.10 -14.39 -9.50
C ASP A 102 18.68 -12.98 -9.65
N ASP A 103 19.32 -12.66 -10.76
CA ASP A 103 19.84 -11.31 -11.01
C ASP A 103 18.69 -10.29 -11.20
N ALA A 104 17.63 -10.66 -11.93
CA ALA A 104 16.46 -9.82 -12.06
C ALA A 104 15.76 -9.60 -10.69
N VAL A 105 15.70 -10.64 -9.86
CA VAL A 105 15.15 -10.54 -8.49
C VAL A 105 15.99 -9.59 -7.64
N LYS A 106 17.34 -9.66 -7.73
CA LYS A 106 18.24 -8.72 -7.01
C LYS A 106 17.98 -7.26 -7.40
N ASP A 107 17.82 -7.01 -8.69
CA ASP A 107 17.55 -5.65 -9.19
C ASP A 107 16.19 -5.13 -8.66
N ILE A 108 15.16 -5.97 -8.66
CA ILE A 108 13.83 -5.66 -8.13
C ILE A 108 13.91 -5.38 -6.62
N LEU A 109 14.62 -6.22 -5.85
CA LEU A 109 14.81 -6.01 -4.42
C LEU A 109 15.62 -4.75 -4.11
N ASN A 110 16.63 -4.42 -4.94
CA ASN A 110 17.36 -3.16 -4.82
C ASN A 110 16.45 -1.94 -5.05
N ASN A 111 15.63 -1.95 -6.10
CA ASN A 111 14.65 -0.90 -6.37
C ASN A 111 13.62 -0.78 -5.25
N THR A 112 13.20 -1.92 -4.69
CA THR A 112 12.32 -1.97 -3.51
C THR A 112 12.97 -1.29 -2.30
N GLY A 113 14.22 -1.61 -2.01
CA GLY A 113 14.99 -0.98 -0.93
C GLY A 113 15.15 0.52 -1.13
N GLN A 114 15.36 0.98 -2.36
CA GLN A 114 15.42 2.41 -2.69
C GLN A 114 14.08 3.11 -2.42
N SER A 115 12.95 2.53 -2.83
CA SER A 115 11.61 3.08 -2.58
C SER A 115 11.32 3.18 -1.09
N ILE A 116 11.65 2.15 -0.30
CA ILE A 116 11.51 2.16 1.16
C ILE A 116 12.40 3.25 1.79
N ARG A 117 13.66 3.36 1.35
CA ARG A 117 14.54 4.40 1.83
C ARG A 117 14.01 5.81 1.54
N MET A 118 13.43 6.04 0.35
CA MET A 118 12.80 7.32 0.01
C MET A 118 11.62 7.61 0.93
N LEU A 119 10.79 6.61 1.27
CA LEU A 119 9.70 6.74 2.24
C LEU A 119 10.23 7.14 3.62
N HIS A 120 11.22 6.41 4.16
CA HIS A 120 11.81 6.67 5.47
C HIS A 120 12.50 8.04 5.54
N ARG A 121 13.10 8.53 4.44
CA ARG A 121 13.64 9.90 4.35
C ARG A 121 12.57 10.99 4.46
N GLN A 122 11.31 10.69 4.19
CA GLN A 122 10.19 11.58 4.41
C GLN A 122 9.64 11.51 5.84
N ALA A 123 10.39 10.84 6.74
CA ALA A 123 9.99 10.56 8.13
C ALA A 123 8.65 9.79 8.20
N VAL A 124 8.43 8.83 7.30
CA VAL A 124 7.21 8.01 7.25
C VAL A 124 7.56 6.56 7.50
N VAL A 125 6.92 5.98 8.52
CA VAL A 125 6.86 4.54 8.79
C VAL A 125 5.63 3.97 8.10
N HIS A 126 5.79 2.89 7.33
CA HIS A 126 4.69 2.26 6.60
C HIS A 126 3.71 1.54 7.56
N GLY A 127 4.25 0.85 8.55
CA GLY A 127 3.51 0.16 9.60
C GLY A 127 2.99 -1.23 9.25
N VAL A 128 2.96 -1.60 7.95
CA VAL A 128 2.59 -2.94 7.43
C VAL A 128 3.39 -3.26 6.17
N LEU A 129 4.69 -3.01 6.20
CA LEU A 129 5.55 -3.25 5.07
C LEU A 129 5.67 -4.76 4.79
N SER A 130 5.10 -5.20 3.66
CA SER A 130 5.06 -6.61 3.27
C SER A 130 5.18 -6.76 1.76
N THR A 131 5.51 -7.96 1.30
CA THR A 131 5.61 -8.28 -0.13
C THR A 131 4.29 -8.14 -0.90
N ASN A 132 3.14 -8.14 -0.21
CA ASN A 132 1.83 -7.86 -0.80
C ASN A 132 1.58 -6.34 -1.01
N ASN A 133 2.25 -5.50 -0.23
CA ASN A 133 2.07 -4.05 -0.23
C ASN A 133 3.13 -3.32 -1.08
N ILE A 134 3.78 -4.06 -1.97
CA ILE A 134 4.77 -3.56 -2.92
C ILE A 134 4.38 -4.07 -4.31
N ILE A 135 4.07 -3.16 -5.23
CA ILE A 135 3.77 -3.50 -6.62
C ILE A 135 5.00 -3.24 -7.48
N ILE A 136 5.40 -4.23 -8.25
CA ILE A 136 6.47 -4.09 -9.24
C ILE A 136 5.83 -3.81 -10.59
N THR A 137 6.14 -2.63 -11.15
CA THR A 137 5.64 -2.20 -12.45
C THR A 137 6.37 -2.93 -13.59
N PRO A 138 5.83 -2.88 -14.84
CA PRO A 138 6.54 -3.41 -16.02
C PRO A 138 7.91 -2.75 -16.26
N GLN A 139 8.16 -1.58 -15.70
CA GLN A 139 9.43 -0.85 -15.77
C GLN A 139 10.39 -1.21 -14.60
N ASN A 140 10.07 -2.25 -13.82
CA ASN A 140 10.79 -2.69 -12.62
C ASN A 140 10.85 -1.64 -11.49
N GLU A 141 9.92 -0.69 -11.47
CA GLU A 141 9.79 0.25 -10.36
C GLU A 141 9.00 -0.41 -9.22
N ALA A 142 9.45 -0.19 -7.99
CA ALA A 142 8.74 -0.63 -6.80
C ALA A 142 7.85 0.50 -6.28
N VAL A 143 6.53 0.26 -6.26
CA VAL A 143 5.51 1.19 -5.78
C VAL A 143 4.94 0.67 -4.47
N LEU A 144 5.06 1.44 -3.40
CA LEU A 144 4.48 1.11 -2.10
C LEU A 144 2.99 1.46 -2.11
N ILE A 145 2.17 0.55 -1.59
CA ILE A 145 0.71 0.69 -1.51
C ILE A 145 0.21 0.40 -0.08
N ASP A 146 -1.04 0.79 0.22
CA ASP A 146 -1.71 0.56 1.51
C ASP A 146 -1.06 1.29 2.69
N PHE A 147 -1.24 2.61 2.74
CA PHE A 147 -0.77 3.49 3.81
C PHE A 147 -1.76 3.61 5.00
N GLY A 148 -2.69 2.65 5.16
CA GLY A 148 -3.74 2.70 6.19
C GLY A 148 -3.24 2.68 7.64
N LEU A 149 -2.02 2.21 7.90
CA LEU A 149 -1.35 2.23 9.20
C LEU A 149 -0.07 3.09 9.21
N ALA A 150 0.23 3.74 8.08
CA ALA A 150 1.40 4.57 7.98
C ALA A 150 1.27 5.85 8.83
N ARG A 151 2.40 6.32 9.34
CA ARG A 151 2.46 7.51 10.18
C ARG A 151 3.79 8.26 10.03
N ILE A 152 3.76 9.54 10.38
CA ILE A 152 4.98 10.37 10.42
C ILE A 152 5.65 10.10 11.76
N GLU A 153 6.93 9.71 11.72
CA GLU A 153 7.75 9.39 12.88
C GLU A 153 9.18 9.84 12.65
N TYR A 154 9.88 10.07 13.76
CA TYR A 154 11.27 10.52 13.72
C TYR A 154 12.24 9.59 14.47
N GLU A 155 11.70 8.56 15.12
CA GLU A 155 12.49 7.56 15.85
C GLU A 155 13.04 6.52 14.89
N THR A 156 14.36 6.37 14.87
CA THR A 156 15.09 5.48 13.96
C THR A 156 14.67 4.01 14.13
N GLU A 157 14.35 3.62 15.35
CA GLU A 157 13.91 2.28 15.73
C GLU A 157 12.64 1.87 14.98
N LEU A 158 11.72 2.81 14.75
CA LEU A 158 10.46 2.53 14.05
C LEU A 158 10.68 2.24 12.55
N PHE A 159 11.64 2.88 11.92
CA PHE A 159 12.07 2.53 10.55
C PHE A 159 12.73 1.16 10.52
N GLY A 160 13.49 0.81 11.57
CA GLY A 160 14.05 -0.52 11.75
C GLY A 160 12.97 -1.61 11.86
N ILE A 161 11.84 -1.33 12.52
CA ILE A 161 10.72 -2.25 12.63
C ILE A 161 10.09 -2.53 11.26
N ASP A 162 9.88 -1.51 10.42
CA ASP A 162 9.38 -1.69 9.05
C ASP A 162 10.28 -2.68 8.27
N LEU A 163 11.60 -2.47 8.32
CA LEU A 163 12.56 -3.34 7.64
C LEU A 163 12.58 -4.74 8.23
N HIS A 164 12.54 -4.85 9.57
CA HIS A 164 12.53 -6.14 10.25
C HIS A 164 11.32 -6.98 9.84
N VAL A 165 10.12 -6.39 9.83
CA VAL A 165 8.88 -7.09 9.42
C VAL A 165 9.00 -7.59 7.98
N LEU A 166 9.49 -6.76 7.05
CA LEU A 166 9.71 -7.18 5.67
C LEU A 166 10.73 -8.31 5.58
N PHE A 167 11.81 -8.24 6.35
CA PHE A 167 12.87 -9.25 6.36
C PHE A 167 12.37 -10.61 6.87
N GLU A 168 11.56 -10.60 7.95
CA GLU A 168 10.92 -11.81 8.48
C GLU A 168 9.96 -12.44 7.45
N ILE A 169 9.15 -11.62 6.76
CA ILE A 169 8.26 -12.10 5.70
C ILE A 169 9.05 -12.70 4.54
N LEU A 170 10.11 -12.05 4.10
CA LEU A 170 10.99 -12.57 3.04
C LEU A 170 11.63 -13.89 3.46
N GLY A 171 12.13 -13.97 4.70
CA GLY A 171 12.76 -15.18 5.24
C GLY A 171 11.80 -16.36 5.39
N ALA A 172 10.57 -16.09 5.79
CA ALA A 172 9.55 -17.13 6.02
C ALA A 172 8.92 -17.61 4.70
N SER A 173 8.63 -16.68 3.77
CA SER A 173 7.88 -16.99 2.54
C SER A 173 8.77 -17.34 1.35
N HIS A 174 10.03 -16.87 1.34
CA HIS A 174 10.94 -17.02 0.19
C HIS A 174 12.36 -17.44 0.63
N PRO A 175 12.51 -18.57 1.36
CA PRO A 175 13.81 -18.99 1.89
C PRO A 175 14.87 -19.26 0.80
N HIS A 176 14.44 -19.50 -0.44
CA HIS A 176 15.31 -19.75 -1.60
C HIS A 176 15.81 -18.45 -2.28
N ARG A 177 15.31 -17.29 -1.86
CA ARG A 177 15.63 -15.96 -2.43
C ARG A 177 16.35 -15.06 -1.40
N LYS A 178 17.02 -15.69 -0.41
CA LYS A 178 17.83 -14.98 0.59
C LYS A 178 19.15 -14.50 0.02
#